data_8780dad3d3b4497a3800698f8bbe57cc
#
_entry.id   8780dad3d3b4497a3800698f8bbe57cc
#
_cell.length_a   1.000
_cell.length_b   1.000
_cell.length_c   1.000
_cell.angle_alpha   90.00
_cell.angle_beta   90.00
_cell.angle_gamma   90.00
#
_symmetry.space_group_name_H-M   'P 1'
#
loop_
_entity.id
_entity.type
_entity.pdbx_description
1 polymer ?
#
loop_
_entity_poly.entity_id
_entity_poly.type
_entity_poly.pdbx_seq_one_letter_code
_entity_poly.pdbx_strand_id
1 'polypeptide(L)'
;MAIEEVIDRAVWLKESIVIEYCTRNGKVFTCRISNIEYSNYYGGMYIVAYREDIDADRTFKISRILKVNGHSFTRIYWNQIGDDFKRIYL
;
A
#
# COMPACT_ATOMS: atom_id res chain seq x y z
N MET A 1 -2.91 12.83 -7.89
CA MET A 1 -3.31 12.20 -6.62
C MET A 1 -2.21 11.26 -6.17
N ALA A 2 -1.88 11.29 -4.89
CA ALA A 2 -0.86 10.40 -4.35
C ALA A 2 -1.45 9.03 -4.03
N ILE A 3 -0.62 8.00 -4.05
CA ILE A 3 -1.07 6.63 -3.76
C ILE A 3 -1.66 6.51 -2.36
N GLU A 4 -1.12 7.24 -1.39
CA GLU A 4 -1.62 7.25 -0.02
C GLU A 4 -3.05 7.78 0.05
N GLU A 5 -3.38 8.76 -0.79
CA GLU A 5 -4.74 9.29 -0.89
C GLU A 5 -5.70 8.27 -1.51
N VAL A 6 -5.25 7.52 -2.51
CA VAL A 6 -6.06 6.46 -3.14
C VAL A 6 -6.35 5.35 -2.14
N ILE A 7 -5.34 4.95 -1.38
CA ILE A 7 -5.49 3.93 -0.33
C ILE A 7 -6.43 4.43 0.76
N ASP A 8 -6.24 5.67 1.20
CA ASP A 8 -7.09 6.28 2.23
C ASP A 8 -8.55 6.31 1.82
N ARG A 9 -8.81 6.68 0.57
CA ARG A 9 -10.16 6.63 0.02
C ARG A 9 -10.75 5.23 0.07
N ALA A 10 -9.97 4.22 -0.33
CA ALA A 10 -10.43 2.84 -0.32
C ALA A 10 -10.75 2.37 1.11
N VAL A 11 -9.96 2.79 2.09
CA VAL A 11 -10.22 2.49 3.51
C VAL A 11 -11.55 3.09 3.96
N TRP A 12 -11.72 4.38 3.74
CA TRP A 12 -12.89 5.12 4.25
C TRP A 12 -14.18 4.79 3.52
N LEU A 13 -14.12 4.57 2.21
CA LEU A 13 -15.29 4.24 1.41
C LEU A 13 -15.54 2.73 1.32
N LYS A 14 -14.68 1.93 1.94
CA LYS A 14 -14.76 0.46 1.92
C LYS A 14 -14.80 -0.10 0.50
N GLU A 15 -13.99 0.48 -0.37
CA GLU A 15 -13.87 0.02 -1.74
C GLU A 15 -12.89 -1.14 -1.84
N SER A 16 -13.18 -2.10 -2.74
CA SER A 16 -12.17 -3.07 -3.14
C SER A 16 -11.31 -2.47 -4.24
N ILE A 17 -10.03 -2.81 -4.25
CA ILE A 17 -9.07 -2.32 -5.23
C ILE A 17 -8.18 -3.46 -5.69
N VAL A 18 -7.63 -3.32 -6.87
CA VAL A 18 -6.59 -4.21 -7.38
C VAL A 18 -5.24 -3.54 -7.17
N ILE A 19 -4.35 -4.21 -6.46
CA ILE A 19 -3.00 -3.68 -6.21
C ILE A 19 -1.96 -4.49 -6.94
N GLU A 20 -0.91 -3.84 -7.37
CA GLU A 20 0.34 -4.46 -7.76
C GLU A 20 1.32 -4.24 -6.62
N TYR A 21 1.82 -5.31 -6.05
CA TYR A 21 2.60 -5.29 -4.82
C TYR A 21 3.98 -5.92 -5.01
N CYS A 22 4.99 -5.28 -4.45
CA CYS A 22 6.35 -5.82 -4.43
C CYS A 22 6.65 -6.36 -3.04
N THR A 23 6.92 -7.65 -2.94
CA THR A 23 7.27 -8.26 -1.66
C THR A 23 8.67 -7.84 -1.22
N ARG A 24 8.99 -8.12 0.02
CA ARG A 24 10.31 -7.86 0.60
C ARG A 24 11.42 -8.53 -0.20
N ASN A 25 11.13 -9.68 -0.80
CA ASN A 25 12.09 -10.45 -1.61
C ASN A 25 12.16 -10.00 -3.06
N GLY A 26 11.42 -8.96 -3.42
CA GLY A 26 11.42 -8.44 -4.78
C GLY A 26 10.44 -9.11 -5.73
N LYS A 27 9.60 -10.02 -5.25
CA LYS A 27 8.54 -10.62 -6.05
C LYS A 27 7.40 -9.62 -6.25
N VAL A 28 6.91 -9.53 -7.48
CA VAL A 28 5.79 -8.65 -7.81
C VAL A 28 4.59 -9.51 -8.17
N PHE A 29 3.44 -9.19 -7.59
CA PHE A 29 2.19 -9.83 -7.92
C PHE A 29 1.06 -8.82 -7.93
N THR A 30 -0.04 -9.19 -8.57
CA THR A 30 -1.26 -8.38 -8.63
C THR A 30 -2.38 -9.16 -7.99
N CYS A 31 -3.14 -8.51 -7.12
CA CYS A 31 -4.30 -9.15 -6.48
C CYS A 31 -5.37 -8.11 -6.14
N ARG A 32 -6.59 -8.59 -6.01
CA ARG A 32 -7.71 -7.77 -5.52
C ARG A 32 -7.77 -7.89 -4.01
N ILE A 33 -7.87 -6.75 -3.35
CA ILE A 33 -8.05 -6.69 -1.90
C ILE A 33 -9.33 -5.93 -1.57
N SER A 34 -9.93 -6.32 -0.45
CA SER A 34 -11.14 -5.70 0.06
C SER A 34 -11.06 -5.63 1.58
N ASN A 35 -12.07 -4.99 2.19
CA ASN A 35 -12.14 -4.87 3.65
C ASN A 35 -10.85 -4.25 4.21
N ILE A 36 -10.41 -3.16 3.61
CA ILE A 36 -9.10 -2.55 3.88
C ILE A 36 -9.18 -1.71 5.14
N GLU A 37 -8.26 -1.96 6.07
CA GLU A 37 -8.14 -1.19 7.31
C GLU A 37 -6.69 -0.81 7.55
N TYR A 38 -6.47 0.32 8.21
CA TYR A 38 -5.12 0.66 8.65
C TYR A 38 -4.72 -0.28 9.78
N SER A 39 -3.49 -0.77 9.72
CA SER A 39 -2.93 -1.56 10.79
C SER A 39 -2.50 -0.64 11.93
N ASN A 40 -2.73 -1.07 13.17
CA ASN A 40 -2.24 -0.36 14.36
C ASN A 40 -0.73 -0.49 14.54
N TYR A 41 -0.10 -1.36 13.78
CA TYR A 41 1.35 -1.50 13.77
C TYR A 41 1.98 -0.44 12.90
N TYR A 42 3.12 0.08 13.30
CA TYR A 42 3.97 0.95 12.49
C TYR A 42 3.32 2.25 12.02
N GLY A 43 2.43 2.82 12.83
CA GLY A 43 1.99 4.19 12.62
C GLY A 43 1.28 4.47 11.31
N GLY A 44 0.47 3.54 10.82
CA GLY A 44 -0.31 3.77 9.60
C GLY A 44 0.44 3.54 8.30
N MET A 45 1.63 2.97 8.37
CA MET A 45 2.41 2.62 7.17
C MET A 45 1.97 1.30 6.55
N TYR A 46 1.09 0.57 7.22
CA TYR A 46 0.61 -0.74 6.81
C TYR A 46 -0.91 -0.76 6.77
N ILE A 47 -1.45 -1.57 5.88
CA ILE A 47 -2.87 -1.89 5.86
C ILE A 47 -3.04 -3.39 6.02
N VAL A 48 -4.17 -3.78 6.58
CA VAL A 48 -4.62 -5.17 6.61
C VAL A 48 -5.83 -5.26 5.70
N ALA A 49 -5.85 -6.21 4.81
CA ALA A 49 -6.93 -6.37 3.86
C ALA A 49 -7.17 -7.85 3.54
N TYR A 50 -8.38 -8.15 3.16
CA TYR A 50 -8.74 -9.47 2.67
C TYR A 50 -8.23 -9.62 1.24
N ARG A 51 -7.41 -10.61 1.02
CA ARG A 51 -6.86 -10.93 -0.29
C ARG A 51 -7.71 -12.02 -0.93
N GLU A 52 -8.46 -11.65 -1.95
CA GLU A 52 -9.50 -12.52 -2.51
C GLU A 52 -8.95 -13.79 -3.17
N ASP A 53 -7.79 -13.70 -3.79
CA ASP A 53 -7.21 -14.84 -4.52
C ASP A 53 -6.73 -15.98 -3.60
N ILE A 54 -6.45 -15.71 -2.35
CA ILE A 54 -6.03 -16.72 -1.37
C ILE A 54 -7.02 -16.89 -0.22
N ASP A 55 -8.13 -16.14 -0.23
CA ASP A 55 -9.17 -16.20 0.78
C ASP A 55 -8.61 -16.03 2.19
N ALA A 56 -7.81 -15.00 2.40
CA ALA A 56 -7.18 -14.74 3.70
C ALA A 56 -6.81 -13.28 3.85
N ASP A 57 -6.79 -12.81 5.10
CA ASP A 57 -6.30 -11.48 5.42
C ASP A 57 -4.78 -11.45 5.33
N ARG A 58 -4.25 -10.34 4.81
CA ARG A 58 -2.82 -10.11 4.71
C ARG A 58 -2.50 -8.66 5.04
N THR A 59 -1.30 -8.46 5.53
CA THR A 59 -0.75 -7.13 5.82
C THR A 59 0.09 -6.67 4.64
N PHE A 60 -0.16 -5.43 4.20
CA PHE A 60 0.57 -4.82 3.10
C PHE A 60 1.22 -3.53 3.57
N LYS A 61 2.49 -3.36 3.24
CA LYS A 61 3.18 -2.09 3.47
C LYS A 61 2.84 -1.14 2.34
N ILE A 62 2.31 0.03 2.67
CA ILE A 62 1.82 0.98 1.65
C ILE A 62 2.94 1.36 0.68
N SER A 63 4.17 1.52 1.19
CA SER A 63 5.30 1.88 0.33
C SER A 63 5.69 0.81 -0.69
N ARG A 64 5.20 -0.42 -0.53
CA ARG A 64 5.45 -1.52 -1.47
C ARG A 64 4.31 -1.72 -2.47
N ILE A 65 3.24 -0.98 -2.35
CA ILE A 65 2.16 -0.99 -3.35
C ILE A 65 2.63 -0.15 -4.53
N LEU A 66 2.77 -0.77 -5.68
CA LEU A 66 3.32 -0.13 -6.88
C LEU A 66 2.24 0.55 -7.70
N LYS A 67 1.07 -0.09 -7.82
CA LYS A 67 -0.06 0.39 -8.60
C LYS A 67 -1.36 0.10 -7.89
N VAL A 68 -2.37 0.91 -8.18
CA VAL A 68 -3.74 0.68 -7.75
C VAL A 68 -4.62 0.76 -8.99
N ASN A 69 -5.41 -0.29 -9.22
CA ASN A 69 -6.31 -0.39 -10.37
C ASN A 69 -5.60 -0.15 -11.71
N GLY A 70 -4.36 -0.63 -11.80
CA GLY A 70 -3.54 -0.50 -13.00
C GLY A 70 -2.85 0.84 -13.19
N HIS A 71 -2.99 1.77 -12.25
CA HIS A 71 -2.43 3.12 -12.35
C HIS A 71 -1.29 3.33 -11.36
N SER A 72 -0.24 4.01 -11.82
CA SER A 72 0.84 4.48 -10.97
C SER A 72 0.48 5.86 -10.45
N PHE A 73 0.84 6.12 -9.20
CA PHE A 73 0.57 7.39 -8.53
C PHE A 73 1.85 7.94 -7.91
N THR A 74 1.88 9.24 -7.65
CA THR A 74 2.94 9.84 -6.86
C THR A 74 2.85 9.35 -5.41
N ARG A 75 3.90 9.59 -4.63
CA ARG A 75 3.97 9.15 -3.23
C ARG A 75 4.32 10.32 -2.35
N ILE A 76 3.44 10.60 -1.37
CA ILE A 76 3.69 11.64 -0.38
C ILE A 76 4.79 11.18 0.57
N TYR A 77 4.63 10.00 1.14
CA TYR A 77 5.58 9.44 2.09
C TYR A 77 6.95 9.23 1.49
N TRP A 78 6.99 8.78 0.25
CA TRP A 78 8.27 8.57 -0.42
C TRP A 78 9.04 9.87 -0.58
N ASN A 79 8.33 10.95 -0.93
CA ASN A 79 8.96 12.25 -1.10
C ASN A 79 9.46 12.83 0.22
N GLN A 80 8.72 12.63 1.32
CA GLN A 80 9.07 13.15 2.63
C GLN A 80 10.07 12.25 3.36
N ILE A 81 9.78 10.97 3.47
CA ILE A 81 10.60 10.03 4.22
C ILE A 81 11.81 9.60 3.40
N GLY A 82 11.65 9.48 2.09
CA GLY A 82 12.74 9.11 1.20
C GLY A 82 13.87 10.13 1.24
N ASP A 83 13.53 11.41 1.21
CA ASP A 83 14.53 12.48 1.27
C ASP A 83 15.17 12.54 2.65
N ASP A 84 14.41 12.41 3.71
CA ASP A 84 14.93 12.36 5.06
C ASP A 84 15.84 11.15 5.24
N PHE A 85 15.44 10.03 4.70
CA PHE A 85 16.23 8.81 4.74
C PHE A 85 17.57 9.03 4.03
N LYS A 86 17.55 9.65 2.86
CA LYS A 86 18.77 9.95 2.12
C LYS A 86 19.70 10.89 2.89
N ARG A 87 19.13 11.89 3.57
CA ARG A 87 19.93 12.82 4.37
C ARG A 87 20.57 12.15 5.58
N ILE A 88 19.89 11.18 6.17
CA ILE A 88 20.35 10.50 7.37
C ILE A 88 21.33 9.38 7.05
N TYR A 89 21.05 8.61 6.01
CA TYR A 89 21.75 7.35 5.72
C TYR A 89 22.66 7.39 4.49
N LEU A 90 22.59 8.44 3.74
CA LEU A 90 23.46 8.63 2.58
C LEU A 90 24.23 9.93 2.71
#